data_fbafab297522fd15c9bc2f17d3d23d3b
#
_entry.id   fbafab297522fd15c9bc2f17d3d23d3b
#
_cell.length_a   1.000
_cell.length_b   1.000
_cell.length_c   1.000
_cell.angle_alpha   90.00
_cell.angle_beta   90.00
_cell.angle_gamma   90.00
#
_symmetry.space_group_name_H-M   'P 1'
#
loop_
_entity.id
_entity.type
_entity.pdbx_description
1 polymer ?
#
loop_
_entity_poly.entity_id
_entity_poly.type
_entity_poly.pdbx_seq_one_letter_code
_entity_poly.pdbx_strand_id
1 'polypeptide(L)'
;MIVLIIMASIILASISIIQFKNEARVYHQERLERKENEVKEHINYVLSTTTYPLTPQNLPLIFKDKIHELAQIHAIEINIYSQEGKLLKSSKESFSVDQVAPPIPKYILKLVRSSIEKRFVDIKTIDGIKNRSSYSQIKDDKFKPLGILNLPYVEDDGFYEKELNGFLIRLAQVYSFMLLIAFGLAYFLSTYITKSLKTISDKLGETSLNQKNEKIGVEASSKEINLLIKSYNAMVDELEISAVKLAQSEREEAWREMAKQ
;
A
#
# COMPACT_ATOMS: atom_id res chain seq x y z
N MET A 1 -13.77 18.22 8.09
CA MET A 1 -13.74 17.53 6.79
C MET A 1 -12.31 17.28 6.29
N ILE A 2 -11.46 18.31 6.13
CA ILE A 2 -10.06 18.15 5.65
C ILE A 2 -9.26 17.17 6.51
N VAL A 3 -9.33 17.26 7.84
CA VAL A 3 -8.64 16.36 8.78
C VAL A 3 -9.05 14.89 8.58
N LEU A 4 -10.33 14.63 8.34
CA LEU A 4 -10.84 13.28 8.04
C LEU A 4 -10.27 12.74 6.74
N ILE A 5 -10.19 13.57 5.69
CA ILE A 5 -9.59 13.18 4.40
C ILE A 5 -8.11 12.85 4.57
N ILE A 6 -7.37 13.67 5.31
CA ILE A 6 -5.94 13.42 5.59
C ILE A 6 -5.77 12.11 6.39
N MET A 7 -6.55 11.90 7.44
CA MET A 7 -6.50 10.64 8.21
C MET A 7 -6.83 9.43 7.34
N ALA A 8 -7.89 9.48 6.55
CA ALA A 8 -8.25 8.40 5.63
C ALA A 8 -7.13 8.12 4.62
N SER A 9 -6.50 9.16 4.08
CA SER A 9 -5.38 9.03 3.14
C SER A 9 -4.16 8.36 3.78
N ILE A 10 -3.83 8.72 5.02
CA ILE A 10 -2.71 8.10 5.77
C ILE A 10 -3.00 6.61 6.04
N ILE A 11 -4.22 6.28 6.44
CA ILE A 11 -4.63 4.90 6.70
C ILE A 11 -4.55 4.07 5.41
N LEU A 12 -5.10 4.56 4.31
CA LEU A 12 -5.06 3.88 3.02
C LEU A 12 -3.62 3.71 2.52
N ALA A 13 -2.77 4.74 2.63
CA ALA A 13 -1.36 4.63 2.27
C ALA A 13 -0.64 3.58 3.11
N SER A 14 -0.89 3.54 4.42
CA SER A 14 -0.29 2.56 5.32
C SER A 14 -0.70 1.13 4.98
N ILE A 15 -1.99 0.90 4.72
CA ILE A 15 -2.52 -0.41 4.30
C ILE A 15 -1.89 -0.83 2.97
N SER A 16 -1.82 0.08 1.99
CA SER A 16 -1.24 -0.21 0.67
C SER A 16 0.24 -0.58 0.76
N ILE A 17 1.02 0.10 1.61
CA ILE A 17 2.45 -0.23 1.84
C ILE A 17 2.61 -1.61 2.48
N ILE A 18 1.77 -1.94 3.48
CA ILE A 18 1.80 -3.26 4.13
C ILE A 18 1.44 -4.36 3.13
N GLN A 19 0.39 -4.15 2.33
CA GLN A 19 -0.05 -5.09 1.32
C GLN A 19 1.04 -5.32 0.27
N PHE A 20 1.66 -4.26 -0.24
CA PHE A 20 2.74 -4.34 -1.22
C PHE A 20 3.94 -5.15 -0.67
N LYS A 21 4.36 -4.88 0.59
CA LYS A 21 5.45 -5.64 1.23
C LYS A 21 5.11 -7.13 1.42
N ASN A 22 3.88 -7.46 1.71
CA ASN A 22 3.44 -8.85 1.84
C ASN A 22 3.43 -9.55 0.48
N GLU A 23 2.94 -8.89 -0.55
CA GLU A 23 2.90 -9.41 -1.92
C GLU A 23 4.31 -9.67 -2.48
N ALA A 24 5.25 -8.75 -2.24
CA ALA A 24 6.66 -8.93 -2.55
C ALA A 24 7.26 -10.18 -1.88
N ARG A 25 6.95 -10.41 -0.60
CA ARG A 25 7.42 -11.58 0.15
C ARG A 25 6.91 -12.89 -0.46
N VAL A 26 5.62 -12.95 -0.77
CA VAL A 26 4.98 -14.12 -1.39
C VAL A 26 5.59 -14.39 -2.76
N TYR A 27 5.77 -13.36 -3.58
CA TYR A 27 6.37 -13.48 -4.89
C TYR A 27 7.79 -14.09 -4.85
N HIS A 28 8.67 -13.62 -3.95
CA HIS A 28 10.01 -14.18 -3.81
C HIS A 28 10.00 -15.64 -3.36
N GLN A 29 9.06 -15.98 -2.48
CA GLN A 29 8.90 -17.36 -2.01
C GLN A 29 8.45 -18.27 -3.17
N GLU A 30 7.43 -17.89 -3.91
CA GLU A 30 6.91 -18.64 -5.06
C GLU A 30 7.95 -18.75 -6.18
N ARG A 31 8.71 -17.67 -6.43
CA ARG A 31 9.77 -17.67 -7.44
C ARG A 31 10.88 -18.66 -7.09
N LEU A 32 11.32 -18.69 -5.83
CA LEU A 32 12.32 -19.65 -5.37
C LEU A 32 11.79 -21.09 -5.49
N GLU A 33 10.57 -21.33 -5.06
CA GLU A 33 9.93 -22.65 -5.12
C GLU A 33 9.79 -23.16 -6.56
N ARG A 34 9.37 -22.31 -7.47
CA ARG A 34 9.29 -22.64 -8.91
C ARG A 34 10.66 -23.00 -9.47
N LYS A 35 11.69 -22.14 -9.24
CA LYS A 35 13.06 -22.43 -9.67
C LYS A 35 13.60 -23.73 -9.07
N GLU A 36 13.31 -23.97 -7.77
CA GLU A 36 13.71 -25.21 -7.10
C GLU A 36 13.09 -26.44 -7.77
N ASN A 37 11.82 -26.41 -8.09
CA ASN A 37 11.13 -27.51 -8.77
C ASN A 37 11.71 -27.76 -10.18
N GLU A 38 11.91 -26.70 -10.97
CA GLU A 38 12.52 -26.80 -12.28
C GLU A 38 13.95 -27.39 -12.23
N VAL A 39 14.76 -26.94 -11.26
CA VAL A 39 16.12 -27.50 -11.07
C VAL A 39 16.05 -28.97 -10.63
N LYS A 40 15.13 -29.34 -9.75
CA LYS A 40 14.93 -30.73 -9.29
C LYS A 40 14.51 -31.64 -10.45
N GLU A 41 13.60 -31.20 -11.31
CA GLU A 41 13.20 -31.96 -12.49
C GLU A 41 14.38 -32.20 -13.42
N HIS A 42 15.20 -31.18 -13.70
CA HIS A 42 16.41 -31.33 -14.49
C HIS A 42 17.46 -32.24 -13.82
N ILE A 43 17.65 -32.13 -12.50
CA ILE A 43 18.55 -33.03 -11.77
C ILE A 43 18.06 -34.48 -11.88
N ASN A 44 16.76 -34.74 -11.73
CA ASN A 44 16.17 -36.06 -11.90
C ASN A 44 16.38 -36.58 -13.34
N TYR A 45 16.23 -35.73 -14.34
CA TYR A 45 16.52 -36.09 -15.72
C TYR A 45 17.98 -36.50 -15.92
N VAL A 46 18.94 -35.72 -15.38
CA VAL A 46 20.37 -36.07 -15.44
C VAL A 46 20.67 -37.39 -14.73
N LEU A 47 20.04 -37.61 -13.57
CA LEU A 47 20.19 -38.87 -12.82
C LEU A 47 19.59 -40.08 -13.56
N SER A 48 18.47 -39.90 -14.28
CA SER A 48 17.82 -40.99 -15.04
C SER A 48 18.55 -41.35 -16.34
N THR A 49 19.31 -40.38 -16.90
CA THR A 49 20.02 -40.57 -18.18
C THR A 49 21.51 -40.88 -18.03
N THR A 50 22.03 -40.83 -16.80
CA THR A 50 23.45 -41.08 -16.57
C THR A 50 23.81 -42.57 -16.70
N THR A 51 25.03 -42.85 -17.18
CA THR A 51 25.60 -44.21 -17.21
C THR A 51 26.38 -44.57 -15.94
N TYR A 52 26.61 -43.60 -15.06
CA TYR A 52 27.29 -43.82 -13.80
C TYR A 52 26.35 -44.45 -12.76
N PRO A 53 26.85 -45.37 -11.90
CA PRO A 53 26.07 -45.90 -10.79
C PRO A 53 25.59 -44.76 -9.88
N LEU A 54 24.30 -44.76 -9.51
CA LEU A 54 23.70 -43.76 -8.62
C LEU A 54 24.14 -43.95 -7.18
N THR A 55 25.30 -43.40 -6.85
CA THR A 55 25.87 -43.41 -5.51
C THR A 55 26.29 -42.01 -5.09
N PRO A 56 26.31 -41.70 -3.78
CA PRO A 56 26.76 -40.40 -3.29
C PRO A 56 28.16 -40.00 -3.80
N GLN A 57 29.05 -40.99 -3.93
CA GLN A 57 30.44 -40.82 -4.36
C GLN A 57 30.53 -40.39 -5.85
N ASN A 58 29.59 -40.80 -6.66
CA ASN A 58 29.57 -40.51 -8.10
C ASN A 58 28.90 -39.20 -8.44
N LEU A 59 28.18 -38.54 -7.51
CA LEU A 59 27.52 -37.26 -7.79
C LEU A 59 28.46 -36.20 -8.38
N PRO A 60 29.70 -36.01 -7.88
CA PRO A 60 30.64 -35.05 -8.48
C PRO A 60 30.98 -35.35 -9.96
N LEU A 61 31.01 -36.61 -10.34
CA LEU A 61 31.30 -37.06 -11.71
C LEU A 61 30.08 -36.88 -12.60
N ILE A 62 28.88 -37.26 -12.12
CA ILE A 62 27.61 -37.11 -12.83
C ILE A 62 27.33 -35.65 -13.17
N PHE A 63 27.59 -34.75 -12.22
CA PHE A 63 27.32 -33.32 -12.36
C PHE A 63 28.56 -32.49 -12.73
N LYS A 64 29.66 -33.10 -13.21
CA LYS A 64 30.93 -32.42 -13.51
C LYS A 64 30.71 -31.15 -14.35
N ASP A 65 30.14 -31.30 -15.53
CA ASP A 65 29.91 -30.21 -16.49
C ASP A 65 28.43 -29.78 -16.46
N LYS A 66 27.51 -30.72 -16.18
CA LYS A 66 26.08 -30.49 -16.16
C LYS A 66 25.62 -29.46 -15.13
N ILE A 67 26.32 -29.29 -14.02
CA ILE A 67 25.95 -28.33 -12.99
C ILE A 67 26.03 -26.88 -13.50
N HIS A 68 27.01 -26.58 -14.36
CA HIS A 68 27.18 -25.24 -14.96
C HIS A 68 26.08 -24.96 -16.00
N GLU A 69 25.76 -25.99 -16.82
CA GLU A 69 24.66 -25.91 -17.78
C GLU A 69 23.32 -25.65 -17.07
N LEU A 70 23.02 -26.41 -16.03
CA LEU A 70 21.81 -26.24 -15.21
C LEU A 70 21.76 -24.83 -14.56
N ALA A 71 22.86 -24.38 -14.01
CA ALA A 71 22.93 -23.06 -13.38
C ALA A 71 22.69 -21.92 -14.38
N GLN A 72 23.19 -22.04 -15.62
CA GLN A 72 22.94 -21.08 -16.68
C GLN A 72 21.49 -21.10 -17.16
N ILE A 73 20.92 -22.29 -17.37
CA ILE A 73 19.52 -22.43 -17.83
C ILE A 73 18.54 -21.81 -16.81
N HIS A 74 18.73 -22.11 -15.54
CA HIS A 74 17.83 -21.63 -14.49
C HIS A 74 18.21 -20.27 -13.88
N ALA A 75 19.35 -19.70 -14.31
CA ALA A 75 19.91 -18.46 -13.78
C ALA A 75 19.91 -18.43 -12.23
N ILE A 76 20.46 -19.50 -11.63
CA ILE A 76 20.59 -19.67 -10.18
C ILE A 76 21.87 -20.48 -9.87
N GLU A 77 22.54 -20.12 -8.77
CA GLU A 77 23.67 -20.93 -8.28
C GLU A 77 23.17 -22.27 -7.74
N ILE A 78 23.87 -23.35 -8.10
CA ILE A 78 23.52 -24.71 -7.69
C ILE A 78 24.71 -25.33 -6.95
N ASN A 79 24.45 -25.77 -5.72
CA ASN A 79 25.42 -26.47 -4.91
C ASN A 79 24.90 -27.87 -4.54
N ILE A 80 25.72 -28.89 -4.70
CA ILE A 80 25.41 -30.28 -4.32
C ILE A 80 26.32 -30.66 -3.17
N TYR A 81 25.71 -31.15 -2.09
CA TYR A 81 26.37 -31.57 -0.87
C TYR A 81 26.14 -33.07 -0.58
N SER A 82 27.05 -33.64 0.17
CA SER A 82 26.87 -34.99 0.75
C SER A 82 25.77 -34.98 1.80
N GLN A 83 25.34 -36.14 2.25
CA GLN A 83 24.38 -36.33 3.34
C GLN A 83 24.88 -35.73 4.68
N GLU A 84 26.20 -35.62 4.85
CA GLU A 84 26.86 -35.05 6.02
C GLU A 84 27.07 -33.53 5.89
N GLY A 85 26.68 -32.94 4.76
CA GLY A 85 26.77 -31.50 4.50
C GLY A 85 28.12 -31.02 3.97
N LYS A 86 28.97 -31.93 3.47
CA LYS A 86 30.22 -31.57 2.80
C LYS A 86 29.91 -31.21 1.35
N LEU A 87 30.46 -30.09 0.86
CA LEU A 87 30.32 -29.71 -0.55
C LEU A 87 30.94 -30.76 -1.46
N LEU A 88 30.15 -31.24 -2.42
CA LEU A 88 30.58 -32.18 -3.45
C LEU A 88 30.83 -31.46 -4.79
N LYS A 89 29.92 -30.58 -5.19
CA LYS A 89 30.05 -29.82 -6.45
C LYS A 89 29.29 -28.49 -6.34
N SER A 90 29.84 -27.43 -6.97
CA SER A 90 29.22 -26.11 -7.09
C SER A 90 29.23 -25.67 -8.54
N SER A 91 28.20 -24.93 -8.94
CA SER A 91 28.17 -24.25 -10.23
C SER A 91 28.99 -22.95 -10.23
N LYS A 92 29.34 -22.42 -9.06
CA LYS A 92 30.19 -21.25 -8.93
C LYS A 92 31.64 -21.67 -9.04
N GLU A 93 32.34 -21.13 -10.04
CA GLU A 93 33.79 -21.30 -10.13
C GLU A 93 34.47 -20.53 -9.01
N SER A 94 35.33 -21.21 -8.28
CA SER A 94 36.07 -20.62 -7.17
C SER A 94 37.54 -20.59 -7.51
N PHE A 95 38.10 -19.40 -7.60
CA PHE A 95 39.54 -19.18 -7.85
C PHE A 95 40.37 -19.11 -6.54
N SER A 96 39.70 -19.09 -5.39
CA SER A 96 40.30 -19.07 -4.06
C SER A 96 39.53 -19.90 -3.05
N VAL A 97 40.25 -20.39 -2.01
CA VAL A 97 39.63 -21.21 -0.95
C VAL A 97 38.50 -20.48 -0.21
N ASP A 98 38.61 -19.17 -0.09
CA ASP A 98 37.62 -18.34 0.62
C ASP A 98 36.31 -18.14 -0.16
N GLN A 99 36.27 -18.52 -1.46
CA GLN A 99 35.09 -18.43 -2.31
C GLN A 99 34.32 -19.75 -2.43
N VAL A 100 34.80 -20.82 -1.79
CA VAL A 100 34.13 -22.10 -1.80
C VAL A 100 32.90 -22.04 -0.87
N ALA A 101 31.75 -22.53 -1.37
CA ALA A 101 30.54 -22.59 -0.56
C ALA A 101 30.82 -23.38 0.74
N PRO A 102 30.48 -22.84 1.93
CA PRO A 102 30.78 -23.46 3.22
C PRO A 102 29.97 -24.76 3.41
N PRO A 103 30.43 -25.66 4.26
CA PRO A 103 29.68 -26.87 4.59
C PRO A 103 28.33 -26.52 5.25
N ILE A 104 27.31 -27.35 5.02
CA ILE A 104 25.99 -27.13 5.59
C ILE A 104 26.04 -27.25 7.10
N PRO A 105 25.55 -26.26 7.88
CA PRO A 105 25.49 -26.38 9.34
C PRO A 105 24.63 -27.55 9.80
N LYS A 106 25.03 -28.19 10.89
CA LYS A 106 24.34 -29.37 11.43
C LYS A 106 22.86 -29.15 11.75
N TYR A 107 22.49 -27.93 12.17
CA TYR A 107 21.08 -27.60 12.44
C TYR A 107 20.21 -27.61 11.18
N ILE A 108 20.74 -27.13 10.04
CA ILE A 108 20.03 -27.17 8.75
C ILE A 108 19.83 -28.62 8.31
N LEU A 109 20.89 -29.47 8.42
CA LEU A 109 20.79 -30.90 8.11
C LEU A 109 19.69 -31.58 8.92
N LYS A 110 19.59 -31.23 10.20
CA LYS A 110 18.54 -31.75 11.08
C LYS A 110 17.16 -31.32 10.62
N LEU A 111 16.99 -30.04 10.25
CA LEU A 111 15.71 -29.50 9.78
C LEU A 111 15.28 -30.12 8.45
N VAL A 112 16.21 -30.26 7.49
CA VAL A 112 15.92 -30.95 6.21
C VAL A 112 15.50 -32.41 6.45
N ARG A 113 16.17 -33.13 7.34
CA ARG A 113 15.85 -34.55 7.64
C ARG A 113 14.51 -34.70 8.37
N SER A 114 14.16 -33.76 9.26
CA SER A 114 12.91 -33.78 10.03
C SER A 114 11.70 -33.33 9.27
N SER A 115 11.87 -32.51 8.24
CA SER A 115 10.78 -32.02 7.38
C SER A 115 10.11 -33.17 6.64
N ILE A 116 8.79 -33.11 6.45
CA ILE A 116 7.99 -34.07 5.66
C ILE A 116 8.47 -34.09 4.21
N GLU A 117 8.66 -32.93 3.61
CA GLU A 117 9.10 -32.76 2.23
C GLU A 117 10.61 -32.94 2.04
N LYS A 118 11.36 -33.20 3.13
CA LYS A 118 12.83 -33.22 3.11
C LYS A 118 13.44 -31.95 2.53
N ARG A 119 12.81 -30.82 2.85
CA ARG A 119 13.12 -29.47 2.36
C ARG A 119 13.17 -28.50 3.54
N PHE A 120 14.08 -27.55 3.47
CA PHE A 120 14.18 -26.41 4.40
C PHE A 120 14.68 -25.17 3.66
N VAL A 121 14.13 -24.01 3.98
CA VAL A 121 14.59 -22.71 3.44
C VAL A 121 15.16 -21.90 4.59
N ASP A 122 16.45 -21.61 4.52
CA ASP A 122 17.15 -20.70 5.43
C ASP A 122 17.07 -19.26 4.91
N ILE A 123 16.74 -18.32 5.77
CA ILE A 123 16.65 -16.90 5.41
C ILE A 123 17.64 -16.13 6.28
N LYS A 124 18.64 -15.53 5.67
CA LYS A 124 19.64 -14.69 6.32
C LYS A 124 19.64 -13.31 5.73
N THR A 125 19.82 -12.31 6.56
CA THR A 125 20.09 -10.93 6.10
C THR A 125 21.58 -10.67 6.24
N ILE A 126 22.26 -10.42 5.11
CA ILE A 126 23.67 -10.10 5.04
C ILE A 126 23.77 -8.73 4.38
N ASP A 127 24.39 -7.76 5.04
CA ASP A 127 24.54 -6.38 4.55
C ASP A 127 23.22 -5.71 4.13
N GLY A 128 22.13 -6.02 4.86
CA GLY A 128 20.79 -5.50 4.55
C GLY A 128 20.05 -6.26 3.45
N ILE A 129 20.73 -7.14 2.71
CA ILE A 129 20.15 -7.94 1.62
C ILE A 129 19.67 -9.28 2.19
N LYS A 130 18.43 -9.65 1.88
CA LYS A 130 17.89 -10.95 2.26
C LYS A 130 18.36 -12.02 1.30
N ASN A 131 19.07 -12.99 1.86
CA ASN A 131 19.51 -14.19 1.17
C ASN A 131 18.65 -15.36 1.61
N ARG A 132 17.96 -15.98 0.67
CA ARG A 132 17.25 -17.24 0.88
C ARG A 132 18.10 -18.39 0.35
N SER A 133 18.24 -19.45 1.10
CA SER A 133 18.91 -20.66 0.64
C SER A 133 17.98 -21.85 0.82
N SER A 134 17.54 -22.43 -0.28
CA SER A 134 16.77 -23.67 -0.25
C SER A 134 17.71 -24.85 -0.13
N TYR A 135 17.35 -25.78 0.76
CA TYR A 135 18.03 -27.07 0.96
C TYR A 135 17.01 -28.17 0.76
N SER A 136 17.24 -29.06 -0.19
CA SER A 136 16.36 -30.20 -0.44
C SER A 136 17.14 -31.47 -0.75
N GLN A 137 16.54 -32.61 -0.41
CA GLN A 137 17.19 -33.91 -0.58
C GLN A 137 17.13 -34.36 -2.02
N ILE A 138 18.28 -34.76 -2.60
CA ILE A 138 18.37 -35.48 -3.88
C ILE A 138 18.21 -36.95 -3.60
N LYS A 139 17.32 -37.64 -4.36
CA LYS A 139 17.01 -39.06 -4.22
C LYS A 139 17.18 -39.80 -5.55
N ASP A 140 17.42 -41.09 -5.50
CA ASP A 140 17.31 -41.96 -6.66
C ASP A 140 15.84 -42.36 -6.93
N ASP A 141 15.61 -43.10 -8.00
CA ASP A 141 14.30 -43.66 -8.37
C ASP A 141 13.69 -44.59 -7.33
N LYS A 142 14.50 -45.08 -6.39
CA LYS A 142 14.09 -45.92 -5.25
C LYS A 142 13.94 -45.11 -3.95
N PHE A 143 13.87 -43.79 -4.06
CA PHE A 143 13.79 -42.82 -2.93
C PHE A 143 14.99 -42.90 -1.95
N LYS A 144 16.10 -43.52 -2.35
CA LYS A 144 17.30 -43.54 -1.53
C LYS A 144 18.00 -42.18 -1.60
N PRO A 145 18.36 -41.57 -0.47
CA PRO A 145 19.02 -40.28 -0.43
C PRO A 145 20.43 -40.36 -1.00
N LEU A 146 20.74 -39.54 -2.00
CA LEU A 146 22.05 -39.45 -2.62
C LEU A 146 22.86 -38.25 -2.09
N GLY A 147 22.21 -37.09 -1.89
CA GLY A 147 22.84 -35.84 -1.48
C GLY A 147 21.82 -34.78 -1.09
N ILE A 148 22.32 -33.56 -0.92
CA ILE A 148 21.51 -32.39 -0.62
C ILE A 148 21.78 -31.34 -1.70
N LEU A 149 20.72 -30.88 -2.35
CA LEU A 149 20.70 -29.73 -3.23
C LEU A 149 20.58 -28.46 -2.41
N ASN A 150 21.42 -27.48 -2.67
CA ASN A 150 21.29 -26.14 -2.14
C ASN A 150 21.23 -25.15 -3.30
N LEU A 151 20.23 -24.27 -3.22
CA LEU A 151 20.02 -23.18 -4.17
C LEU A 151 20.05 -21.86 -3.40
N PRO A 152 21.21 -21.17 -3.38
CA PRO A 152 21.30 -19.82 -2.86
C PRO A 152 20.51 -18.87 -3.76
N TYR A 153 19.58 -18.12 -3.18
CA TYR A 153 18.79 -17.12 -3.88
C TYR A 153 18.92 -15.79 -3.16
N VAL A 154 19.53 -14.84 -3.83
CA VAL A 154 19.63 -13.46 -3.36
C VAL A 154 18.33 -12.76 -3.74
N GLU A 155 17.59 -12.24 -2.75
CA GLU A 155 16.49 -11.33 -3.04
C GLU A 155 17.12 -10.06 -3.61
N ASP A 156 17.04 -9.88 -4.92
CA ASP A 156 17.44 -8.63 -5.57
C ASP A 156 16.35 -7.58 -5.27
N ASP A 157 16.49 -6.97 -4.09
CA ASP A 157 15.57 -5.93 -3.63
C ASP A 157 15.63 -4.67 -4.52
N GLY A 158 16.67 -4.52 -5.37
CA GLY A 158 16.82 -3.35 -6.23
C GLY A 158 15.68 -3.16 -7.23
N PHE A 159 15.14 -4.23 -7.78
CA PHE A 159 13.96 -4.17 -8.64
C PHE A 159 12.70 -3.80 -7.82
N TYR A 160 12.53 -4.43 -6.65
CA TYR A 160 11.41 -4.17 -5.75
C TYR A 160 11.44 -2.79 -5.10
N GLU A 161 12.63 -2.32 -4.69
CA GLU A 161 12.78 -0.95 -4.17
C GLU A 161 12.43 0.09 -5.23
N LYS A 162 12.83 -0.14 -6.48
CA LYS A 162 12.50 0.76 -7.60
C LYS A 162 11.00 0.73 -7.90
N GLU A 163 10.37 -0.44 -7.91
CA GLU A 163 8.92 -0.55 -8.08
C GLU A 163 8.14 0.02 -6.90
N LEU A 164 8.58 -0.24 -5.67
CA LEU A 164 7.97 0.33 -4.47
C LEU A 164 8.07 1.87 -4.48
N ASN A 165 9.24 2.42 -4.78
CA ASN A 165 9.42 3.86 -4.91
C ASN A 165 8.55 4.45 -6.04
N GLY A 166 8.47 3.79 -7.18
CA GLY A 166 7.58 4.18 -8.27
C GLY A 166 6.10 4.13 -7.87
N PHE A 167 5.70 3.13 -7.10
CA PHE A 167 4.35 3.02 -6.55
C PHE A 167 4.07 4.14 -5.53
N LEU A 168 4.99 4.39 -4.60
CA LEU A 168 4.84 5.45 -3.58
C LEU A 168 4.75 6.84 -4.21
N ILE A 169 5.54 7.11 -5.26
CA ILE A 169 5.47 8.38 -5.99
C ILE A 169 4.11 8.54 -6.66
N ARG A 170 3.61 7.51 -7.35
CA ARG A 170 2.27 7.53 -7.97
C ARG A 170 1.17 7.72 -6.93
N LEU A 171 1.27 7.04 -5.80
CA LEU A 171 0.35 7.19 -4.68
C LEU A 171 0.35 8.63 -4.15
N ALA A 172 1.53 9.20 -3.92
CA ALA A 172 1.70 10.58 -3.47
C ALA A 172 1.12 11.60 -4.46
N GLN A 173 1.28 11.37 -5.77
CA GLN A 173 0.69 12.22 -6.82
C GLN A 173 -0.84 12.19 -6.77
N VAL A 174 -1.45 11.00 -6.66
CA VAL A 174 -2.91 10.85 -6.58
C VAL A 174 -3.46 11.54 -5.33
N TYR A 175 -2.83 11.33 -4.16
CA TYR A 175 -3.27 11.98 -2.92
C TYR A 175 -3.06 13.49 -2.94
N SER A 176 -1.96 13.97 -3.52
CA SER A 176 -1.72 15.40 -3.70
C SER A 176 -2.81 16.04 -4.57
N PHE A 177 -3.19 15.40 -5.67
CA PHE A 177 -4.26 15.86 -6.53
C PHE A 177 -5.63 15.86 -5.82
N MET A 178 -5.95 14.80 -5.07
CA MET A 178 -7.17 14.74 -4.24
C MET A 178 -7.22 15.86 -3.19
N LEU A 179 -6.10 16.15 -2.54
CA LEU A 179 -6.01 17.23 -1.57
C LEU A 179 -6.23 18.59 -2.22
N LEU A 180 -5.62 18.84 -3.38
CA LEU A 180 -5.85 20.09 -4.12
C LEU A 180 -7.32 20.29 -4.46
N ILE A 181 -8.01 19.25 -4.94
CA ILE A 181 -9.45 19.30 -5.20
C ILE A 181 -10.22 19.57 -3.91
N ALA A 182 -9.90 18.87 -2.82
CA ALA A 182 -10.56 19.05 -1.53
C ALA A 182 -10.39 20.47 -0.97
N PHE A 183 -9.20 21.04 -1.07
CA PHE A 183 -8.93 22.42 -0.68
C PHE A 183 -9.68 23.41 -1.57
N GLY A 184 -9.68 23.20 -2.89
CA GLY A 184 -10.42 24.02 -3.83
C GLY A 184 -11.93 24.03 -3.54
N LEU A 185 -12.52 22.87 -3.33
CA LEU A 185 -13.94 22.73 -2.96
C LEU A 185 -14.23 23.35 -1.59
N ALA A 186 -13.38 23.14 -0.59
CA ALA A 186 -13.55 23.71 0.74
C ALA A 186 -13.48 25.25 0.70
N TYR A 187 -12.52 25.80 -0.05
CA TYR A 187 -12.41 27.24 -0.25
C TYR A 187 -13.65 27.82 -0.95
N PHE A 188 -14.07 27.19 -2.04
CA PHE A 188 -15.24 27.62 -2.81
C PHE A 188 -16.51 27.59 -1.95
N LEU A 189 -16.77 26.47 -1.27
CA LEU A 189 -17.93 26.33 -0.38
C LEU A 189 -17.89 27.31 0.79
N SER A 190 -16.73 27.46 1.43
CA SER A 190 -16.55 28.37 2.57
C SER A 190 -16.84 29.81 2.14
N THR A 191 -16.24 30.27 1.03
CA THR A 191 -16.43 31.65 0.55
C THR A 191 -17.88 31.87 0.16
N TYR A 192 -18.50 30.91 -0.54
CA TYR A 192 -19.86 31.00 -1.01
C TYR A 192 -20.89 31.03 0.12
N ILE A 193 -20.79 30.11 1.07
CA ILE A 193 -21.71 30.02 2.22
C ILE A 193 -21.51 31.23 3.14
N THR A 194 -20.25 31.55 3.46
CA THR A 194 -19.94 32.65 4.40
C THR A 194 -20.42 34.00 3.84
N LYS A 195 -20.23 34.23 2.55
CA LYS A 195 -20.70 35.47 1.92
C LYS A 195 -22.25 35.62 2.00
N SER A 196 -22.98 34.55 1.71
CA SER A 196 -24.44 34.57 1.79
C SER A 196 -24.96 34.76 3.21
N LEU A 197 -24.37 34.06 4.18
CA LEU A 197 -24.74 34.20 5.59
C LEU A 197 -24.37 35.58 6.15
N LYS A 198 -23.23 36.14 5.75
CA LYS A 198 -22.82 37.49 6.14
C LYS A 198 -23.82 38.52 5.64
N THR A 199 -24.24 38.45 4.36
CA THR A 199 -25.24 39.33 3.82
C THR A 199 -26.56 39.31 4.60
N ILE A 200 -27.04 38.11 4.98
CA ILE A 200 -28.26 37.96 5.80
C ILE A 200 -28.03 38.55 7.19
N SER A 201 -26.89 38.26 7.82
CA SER A 201 -26.56 38.75 9.16
C SER A 201 -26.46 40.28 9.20
N ASP A 202 -25.77 40.88 8.23
CA ASP A 202 -25.63 42.35 8.13
C ASP A 202 -26.99 43.01 7.98
N LYS A 203 -27.84 42.50 7.07
CA LYS A 203 -29.22 43.02 6.84
C LYS A 203 -30.11 42.81 8.07
N LEU A 204 -29.97 41.69 8.80
CA LEU A 204 -30.72 41.49 10.01
C LEU A 204 -30.30 42.44 11.14
N GLY A 205 -29.00 42.77 11.21
CA GLY A 205 -28.47 43.73 12.20
C GLY A 205 -28.87 45.19 11.91
N GLU A 206 -29.13 45.55 10.66
CA GLU A 206 -29.60 46.84 10.23
C GLU A 206 -31.13 47.01 10.35
N THR A 207 -31.85 45.90 10.56
CA THR A 207 -33.35 45.92 10.59
C THR A 207 -33.85 46.66 11.82
N SER A 208 -34.72 47.67 11.64
CA SER A 208 -35.31 48.50 12.70
C SER A 208 -36.73 48.90 12.35
N LEU A 209 -37.58 49.10 13.38
CA LEU A 209 -38.96 49.59 13.24
C LEU A 209 -39.03 51.03 12.69
N ASN A 210 -37.96 51.83 12.91
CA ASN A 210 -37.99 53.27 12.58
C ASN A 210 -37.30 53.58 11.26
N GLN A 211 -36.89 52.57 10.47
CA GLN A 211 -36.20 52.73 9.19
C GLN A 211 -36.86 51.88 8.11
N LYS A 212 -36.69 52.33 6.85
CA LYS A 212 -37.08 51.51 5.71
C LYS A 212 -36.13 50.35 5.55
N ASN A 213 -36.59 49.16 5.88
CA ASN A 213 -35.82 47.93 5.78
C ASN A 213 -35.75 47.45 4.33
N GLU A 214 -34.56 47.04 3.85
CA GLU A 214 -34.37 46.52 2.51
C GLU A 214 -34.50 45.01 2.47
N LYS A 215 -35.27 44.51 1.50
CA LYS A 215 -35.36 43.08 1.21
C LYS A 215 -34.09 42.58 0.53
N ILE A 216 -33.76 41.32 0.79
CA ILE A 216 -32.67 40.66 0.10
C ILE A 216 -33.18 40.14 -1.23
N GLY A 217 -32.70 40.73 -2.33
CA GLY A 217 -33.11 40.38 -3.72
C GLY A 217 -32.24 39.28 -4.37
N VAL A 218 -31.28 38.72 -3.66
CA VAL A 218 -30.34 37.71 -4.21
C VAL A 218 -30.90 36.31 -3.96
N GLU A 219 -31.05 35.53 -5.01
CA GLU A 219 -31.34 34.10 -4.88
C GLU A 219 -30.03 33.36 -4.52
N ALA A 220 -30.06 32.64 -3.41
CA ALA A 220 -28.96 31.75 -3.03
C ALA A 220 -29.14 30.37 -3.67
N SER A 221 -28.04 29.72 -4.05
CA SER A 221 -28.09 28.38 -4.66
C SER A 221 -28.44 27.25 -3.68
N SER A 222 -28.37 27.47 -2.36
CA SER A 222 -28.81 26.52 -1.36
C SER A 222 -30.30 26.75 -1.00
N LYS A 223 -31.07 25.66 -0.91
CA LYS A 223 -32.48 25.71 -0.50
C LYS A 223 -32.64 26.28 0.92
N GLU A 224 -31.70 25.96 1.80
CA GLU A 224 -31.71 26.41 3.21
C GLU A 224 -31.48 27.90 3.31
N ILE A 225 -30.52 28.43 2.54
CA ILE A 225 -30.25 29.88 2.50
C ILE A 225 -31.39 30.62 1.83
N ASN A 226 -31.98 30.08 0.77
CA ASN A 226 -33.19 30.69 0.15
C ASN A 226 -34.36 30.71 1.10
N LEU A 227 -34.52 29.67 1.96
CA LEU A 227 -35.58 29.68 2.98
C LEU A 227 -35.32 30.78 4.01
N LEU A 228 -34.07 30.97 4.44
CA LEU A 228 -33.69 32.06 5.36
C LEU A 228 -33.94 33.42 4.76
N ILE A 229 -33.61 33.62 3.49
CA ILE A 229 -33.89 34.88 2.76
C ILE A 229 -35.40 35.14 2.68
N LYS A 230 -36.20 34.14 2.35
CA LYS A 230 -37.67 34.26 2.33
C LYS A 230 -38.25 34.62 3.69
N SER A 231 -37.75 33.97 4.75
CA SER A 231 -38.19 34.26 6.13
C SER A 231 -37.80 35.68 6.56
N TYR A 232 -36.58 36.10 6.23
CA TYR A 232 -36.15 37.51 6.46
C TYR A 232 -37.03 38.50 5.72
N ASN A 233 -37.29 38.29 4.42
CA ASN A 233 -38.13 39.19 3.64
C ASN A 233 -39.57 39.25 4.16
N ALA A 234 -40.13 38.13 4.61
CA ALA A 234 -41.44 38.09 5.24
C ALA A 234 -41.47 38.87 6.58
N MET A 235 -40.43 38.77 7.38
CA MET A 235 -40.27 39.56 8.62
C MET A 235 -40.19 41.08 8.29
N VAL A 236 -39.49 41.47 7.26
CA VAL A 236 -39.41 42.88 6.81
C VAL A 236 -40.80 43.38 6.44
N ASP A 237 -41.61 42.59 5.71
CA ASP A 237 -42.98 42.97 5.35
C ASP A 237 -43.88 43.15 6.62
N GLU A 238 -43.74 42.28 7.59
CA GLU A 238 -44.52 42.34 8.84
C GLU A 238 -44.10 43.55 9.71
N LEU A 239 -42.81 43.87 9.74
CA LEU A 239 -42.31 45.08 10.41
C LEU A 239 -42.84 46.35 9.76
N GLU A 240 -42.92 46.42 8.42
CA GLU A 240 -43.41 47.57 7.69
C GLU A 240 -44.91 47.79 7.99
N ILE A 241 -45.69 46.71 7.99
CA ILE A 241 -47.13 46.77 8.39
C ILE A 241 -47.29 47.22 9.86
N SER A 242 -46.44 46.72 10.76
CA SER A 242 -46.47 47.08 12.17
C SER A 242 -46.06 48.53 12.43
N ALA A 243 -45.07 49.05 11.67
CA ALA A 243 -44.66 50.42 11.76
C ALA A 243 -45.76 51.39 11.30
N VAL A 244 -46.47 51.06 10.22
CA VAL A 244 -47.64 51.84 9.76
C VAL A 244 -48.79 51.86 10.80
N LYS A 245 -49.10 50.73 11.38
CA LYS A 245 -50.11 50.63 12.42
C LYS A 245 -49.75 51.43 13.68
N LEU A 246 -48.49 51.39 14.09
CA LEU A 246 -48.01 52.16 15.25
C LEU A 246 -48.12 53.66 14.97
N ALA A 247 -47.66 54.13 13.81
CA ALA A 247 -47.74 55.53 13.42
C ALA A 247 -49.23 56.04 13.33
N GLN A 248 -50.13 55.15 12.91
CA GLN A 248 -51.54 55.45 12.89
C GLN A 248 -52.12 55.55 14.34
N SER A 249 -51.76 54.63 15.21
CA SER A 249 -52.17 54.63 16.65
C SER A 249 -51.66 55.88 17.37
N GLU A 250 -50.41 56.21 17.20
CA GLU A 250 -49.79 57.45 17.76
C GLU A 250 -50.51 58.72 17.27
N ARG A 251 -50.85 58.76 15.99
CA ARG A 251 -51.63 59.89 15.42
C ARG A 251 -53.01 59.98 16.00
N GLU A 252 -53.71 58.87 16.17
CA GLU A 252 -55.04 58.82 16.80
C GLU A 252 -55.00 59.25 18.26
N GLU A 253 -53.97 58.81 19.00
CA GLU A 253 -53.76 59.25 20.37
C GLU A 253 -53.50 60.75 20.48
N ALA A 254 -52.62 61.27 19.63
CA ALA A 254 -52.32 62.73 19.59
C ALA A 254 -53.62 63.55 19.23
N TRP A 255 -54.44 63.03 18.28
CA TRP A 255 -55.72 63.68 17.96
C TRP A 255 -56.69 63.62 19.17
N ARG A 256 -56.80 62.52 19.89
CA ARG A 256 -57.64 62.40 21.08
C ARG A 256 -57.20 63.33 22.20
N GLU A 257 -55.92 63.52 22.35
CA GLU A 257 -55.37 64.39 23.36
C GLU A 257 -55.58 65.88 23.04
N MET A 258 -55.45 66.28 21.78
CA MET A 258 -55.79 67.59 21.32
C MET A 258 -57.33 67.89 21.40
N ALA A 259 -58.20 66.93 21.22
CA ALA A 259 -59.65 67.05 21.34
C ALA A 259 -60.15 67.16 22.78
N LYS A 260 -59.33 66.94 23.79
CA LYS A 260 -59.64 67.04 25.21
C LYS A 260 -59.28 68.44 25.81
N GLN A 261 -58.50 69.22 25.12
CA GLN A 261 -58.19 70.62 25.44
C GLN A 261 -59.28 71.58 24.85
#